data_43389a357ed098c4546d7824fbf14464
#
_entry.id   43389a357ed098c4546d7824fbf14464
#
_cell.length_a   1.000
_cell.length_b   1.000
_cell.length_c   1.000
_cell.angle_alpha   90.00
_cell.angle_beta   90.00
_cell.angle_gamma   90.00
#
_symmetry.space_group_name_H-M   'P 1'
#
loop_
_entity.id
_entity.type
_entity.pdbx_description
1 polymer ?
#
loop_
_entity_poly.entity_id
_entity_poly.type
_entity_poly.pdbx_seq_one_letter_code
_entity_poly.pdbx_strand_id
1 'polypeptide(L)'
;MRLFLWTILFLAMATACAVQAPPSGGPEDKTPPKVVATVPASDSAGVSPESEISITFDEDMTRRRVERLLQLFPPIEIGSVSWKGRTIRIRPASPLHPDTTYYVILAGGYRDNHRVANKDEYRFAFATSAAIDSGTISGRVYFKREPTSKAVVRCFVLPVDSGFQPAAARPDRETTVDKEGEYELGYLPTVGDAFIVWAFEDANQNGMYAPGSEAAQQLPDTVRLMPNRPHARERNIFIIDPNEPAQVAGVVVNRSGLDTLAVSVGLYADSAISAPSYLTSCDTTGVFEFGSVKAGAYALFAFVDVVRDSVCGSYPCPEDSSRTCAEPCTQYPDSLFLEPGGRTRLDTLYLEPPVE
;
A
#
# COMPACT_ATOMS: atom_id res chain seq x y z
N MET A 1 1.01 91.40 10.91
CA MET A 1 0.33 90.78 9.74
C MET A 1 1.28 89.95 8.84
N ARG A 2 2.51 90.35 8.59
CA ARG A 2 3.47 89.56 7.74
C ARG A 2 4.05 88.33 8.42
N LEU A 3 4.22 88.27 9.75
CA LEU A 3 4.72 87.13 10.44
C LEU A 3 3.66 85.99 10.54
N PHE A 4 2.40 86.31 10.62
CA PHE A 4 1.29 85.38 10.69
C PHE A 4 1.04 84.60 9.39
N LEU A 5 1.35 85.25 8.25
CA LEU A 5 1.25 84.59 6.93
C LEU A 5 2.34 83.53 6.71
N TRP A 6 3.54 83.76 7.25
CA TRP A 6 4.66 82.82 7.12
C TRP A 6 4.48 81.59 7.99
N THR A 7 3.85 81.65 9.19
CA THR A 7 3.55 80.57 10.02
C THR A 7 2.45 79.67 9.45
N ILE A 8 1.46 80.26 8.78
CA ILE A 8 0.41 79.50 8.10
C ILE A 8 0.97 78.77 6.84
N LEU A 9 1.88 79.39 6.10
CA LEU A 9 2.52 78.78 4.96
C LEU A 9 3.45 77.57 5.37
N PHE A 10 4.14 77.70 6.51
CA PHE A 10 5.00 76.63 7.05
C PHE A 10 4.20 75.48 7.59
N LEU A 11 3.02 75.70 8.15
CA LEU A 11 2.14 74.66 8.70
C LEU A 11 1.42 73.90 7.56
N ALA A 12 1.18 74.53 6.43
CA ALA A 12 0.56 73.88 5.25
C ALA A 12 1.53 72.93 4.51
N MET A 13 2.86 73.12 4.67
CA MET A 13 3.85 72.18 4.09
C MET A 13 4.09 70.93 4.92
N ALA A 14 3.64 70.89 6.20
CA ALA A 14 3.85 69.74 7.09
C ALA A 14 2.78 68.63 6.94
N THR A 15 1.74 68.84 6.14
CA THR A 15 0.65 67.84 5.93
C THR A 15 0.75 67.08 4.62
N ALA A 16 1.81 67.17 3.86
CA ALA A 16 2.08 66.30 2.73
C ALA A 16 2.59 64.93 3.24
N CYS A 17 1.71 64.15 3.89
CA CYS A 17 1.93 62.73 4.02
C CYS A 17 1.97 62.08 2.63
N ALA A 18 3.18 61.83 2.14
CA ALA A 18 3.34 60.94 1.01
C ALA A 18 2.84 59.56 1.42
N VAL A 19 1.63 59.19 1.03
CA VAL A 19 1.15 57.83 1.11
C VAL A 19 2.04 57.05 0.15
N GLN A 20 2.98 56.27 0.71
CA GLN A 20 3.67 55.24 -0.07
C GLN A 20 2.60 54.18 -0.43
N ALA A 21 1.99 54.32 -1.59
CA ALA A 21 1.24 53.22 -2.17
C ALA A 21 2.25 52.11 -2.45
N PRO A 22 2.02 50.88 -1.94
CA PRO A 22 2.86 49.76 -2.36
C PRO A 22 2.82 49.69 -3.89
N PRO A 23 3.96 49.42 -4.57
CA PRO A 23 3.97 49.25 -6.00
C PRO A 23 2.85 48.30 -6.39
N SER A 24 1.98 48.71 -7.30
CA SER A 24 0.96 47.86 -7.87
C SER A 24 1.70 46.71 -8.53
N GLY A 25 1.74 45.55 -7.87
CA GLY A 25 2.25 44.32 -8.47
C GLY A 25 1.58 44.15 -9.83
N GLY A 26 2.28 43.58 -10.79
CA GLY A 26 1.68 43.17 -12.06
C GLY A 26 0.45 42.27 -11.84
N PRO A 27 -0.28 41.92 -12.89
CA PRO A 27 -1.39 40.97 -12.78
C PRO A 27 -0.91 39.69 -12.08
N GLU A 28 -1.75 39.14 -11.20
CA GLU A 28 -1.49 37.91 -10.48
C GLU A 28 -1.19 36.79 -11.49
N ASP A 29 -0.07 36.11 -11.31
CA ASP A 29 0.27 34.95 -12.13
C ASP A 29 -0.68 33.77 -11.76
N LYS A 30 -1.32 33.23 -12.79
CA LYS A 30 -2.25 32.08 -12.69
C LYS A 30 -1.86 30.95 -13.62
N THR A 31 -0.75 31.06 -14.31
CA THR A 31 -0.28 30.06 -15.28
C THR A 31 0.54 29.01 -14.55
N PRO A 32 0.16 27.72 -14.61
CA PRO A 32 0.96 26.67 -13.99
C PRO A 32 2.25 26.43 -14.77
N PRO A 33 3.37 26.14 -14.07
CA PRO A 33 4.64 25.84 -14.69
C PRO A 33 4.59 24.60 -15.56
N LYS A 34 5.40 24.60 -16.65
CA LYS A 34 5.49 23.47 -17.60
C LYS A 34 6.93 23.02 -17.77
N VAL A 35 7.11 21.73 -18.00
CA VAL A 35 8.37 21.18 -18.46
C VAL A 35 8.53 21.50 -19.94
N VAL A 36 9.66 22.11 -20.32
CA VAL A 36 9.96 22.49 -21.70
C VAL A 36 11.05 21.66 -22.35
N ALA A 37 11.92 21.04 -21.54
CA ALA A 37 12.96 20.14 -22.05
C ALA A 37 13.43 19.16 -20.99
N THR A 38 13.89 17.99 -21.44
CA THR A 38 14.57 16.98 -20.61
C THR A 38 15.90 16.57 -21.24
N VAL A 39 16.84 16.19 -20.44
CA VAL A 39 18.06 15.47 -20.84
C VAL A 39 18.21 14.27 -19.93
N PRO A 40 18.28 13.04 -20.47
CA PRO A 40 18.08 12.70 -21.88
C PRO A 40 16.73 13.16 -22.43
N ALA A 41 16.62 13.35 -23.73
CA ALA A 41 15.34 13.71 -24.36
C ALA A 41 14.32 12.55 -24.14
N SER A 42 13.03 12.91 -24.05
CA SER A 42 11.99 11.87 -23.99
C SER A 42 12.11 10.93 -25.18
N ASP A 43 11.93 9.65 -24.89
CA ASP A 43 11.96 8.56 -25.85
C ASP A 43 13.30 8.35 -26.59
N SER A 44 14.41 8.89 -26.01
CA SER A 44 15.75 8.64 -26.54
C SER A 44 16.30 7.28 -26.13
N ALA A 45 16.99 6.62 -27.03
CA ALA A 45 17.69 5.36 -26.83
C ALA A 45 19.21 5.53 -27.07
N GLY A 46 20.03 4.57 -26.63
CA GLY A 46 21.47 4.63 -26.74
C GLY A 46 22.10 5.73 -25.89
N VAL A 47 21.45 6.09 -24.79
CA VAL A 47 21.93 7.10 -23.85
C VAL A 47 23.17 6.57 -23.12
N SER A 48 24.21 7.41 -23.02
CA SER A 48 25.42 7.03 -22.26
C SER A 48 25.09 6.74 -20.79
N PRO A 49 25.62 5.67 -20.20
CA PRO A 49 25.50 5.41 -18.77
C PRO A 49 26.00 6.55 -17.86
N GLU A 50 26.93 7.38 -18.35
CA GLU A 50 27.48 8.53 -17.62
C GLU A 50 26.59 9.79 -17.69
N SER A 51 25.42 9.70 -18.31
CA SER A 51 24.55 10.86 -18.51
C SER A 51 23.96 11.39 -17.22
N GLU A 52 23.94 12.71 -17.08
CA GLU A 52 23.10 13.39 -16.08
C GLU A 52 21.64 13.43 -16.56
N ILE A 53 20.71 13.42 -15.61
CA ILE A 53 19.29 13.60 -15.88
C ILE A 53 18.94 15.04 -15.53
N SER A 54 18.28 15.76 -16.44
CA SER A 54 17.83 17.12 -16.16
C SER A 54 16.43 17.41 -16.69
N ILE A 55 15.72 18.29 -15.99
CA ILE A 55 14.39 18.77 -16.35
C ILE A 55 14.44 20.30 -16.34
N THR A 56 14.04 20.92 -17.44
CA THR A 56 13.98 22.38 -17.61
C THR A 56 12.53 22.84 -17.63
N PHE A 57 12.23 23.85 -16.85
CA PHE A 57 10.91 24.47 -16.75
C PHE A 57 10.87 25.81 -17.52
N ASP A 58 9.67 26.25 -17.88
CA ASP A 58 9.43 27.55 -18.53
C ASP A 58 9.58 28.72 -17.56
N GLU A 59 9.55 28.48 -16.25
CA GLU A 59 9.66 29.50 -15.21
C GLU A 59 10.44 29.05 -13.96
N ASP A 60 10.58 29.93 -12.97
CA ASP A 60 11.34 29.66 -11.75
C ASP A 60 10.53 28.86 -10.74
N MET A 61 11.09 27.74 -10.28
CA MET A 61 10.40 26.72 -9.49
C MET A 61 10.67 26.81 -7.99
N THR A 62 9.70 26.36 -7.19
CA THR A 62 9.91 26.04 -5.78
C THR A 62 10.74 24.74 -5.68
N ARG A 63 12.08 24.85 -5.68
CA ARG A 63 13.06 23.77 -5.88
C ARG A 63 12.85 22.55 -5.02
N ARG A 64 12.76 22.73 -3.69
CA ARG A 64 12.54 21.59 -2.73
C ARG A 64 11.25 20.84 -2.98
N ARG A 65 10.24 21.47 -3.58
CA ARG A 65 8.98 20.80 -3.92
C ARG A 65 9.18 19.88 -5.10
N VAL A 66 9.86 20.35 -6.15
CA VAL A 66 10.19 19.53 -7.33
C VAL A 66 11.03 18.33 -6.96
N GLU A 67 12.09 18.51 -6.17
CA GLU A 67 12.97 17.42 -5.71
C GLU A 67 12.23 16.30 -4.98
N ARG A 68 11.21 16.63 -4.19
CA ARG A 68 10.40 15.63 -3.46
C ARG A 68 9.39 14.89 -4.32
N LEU A 69 8.97 15.49 -5.43
CA LEU A 69 7.97 14.93 -6.34
C LEU A 69 8.59 14.12 -7.48
N LEU A 70 9.92 14.11 -7.56
CA LEU A 70 10.64 13.41 -8.61
C LEU A 70 10.89 11.95 -8.22
N GLN A 71 10.49 11.04 -9.10
CA GLN A 71 10.69 9.61 -8.98
C GLN A 71 11.41 9.07 -10.22
N LEU A 72 12.26 8.10 -10.03
CA LEU A 72 13.03 7.46 -11.09
C LEU A 72 12.92 5.93 -10.99
N PHE A 73 12.64 5.28 -12.10
CA PHE A 73 12.46 3.84 -12.19
C PHE A 73 13.27 3.24 -13.35
N PRO A 74 14.01 2.12 -13.15
CA PRO A 74 14.28 1.55 -11.85
C PRO A 74 15.02 2.56 -10.94
N PRO A 75 14.95 2.39 -9.60
CA PRO A 75 15.54 3.35 -8.67
C PRO A 75 17.06 3.37 -8.81
N ILE A 76 17.63 4.57 -8.75
CA ILE A 76 19.09 4.78 -8.76
C ILE A 76 19.53 5.44 -7.45
N GLU A 77 20.80 5.25 -7.11
CA GLU A 77 21.42 6.05 -6.07
C GLU A 77 21.77 7.44 -6.62
N ILE A 78 21.29 8.49 -5.95
CA ILE A 78 21.52 9.88 -6.37
C ILE A 78 22.80 10.39 -5.70
N GLY A 79 23.79 10.73 -6.50
CA GLY A 79 25.05 11.33 -6.05
C GLY A 79 24.89 12.81 -5.71
N SER A 80 24.21 13.58 -6.57
CA SER A 80 23.93 14.99 -6.29
C SER A 80 22.70 15.51 -7.06
N VAL A 81 22.02 16.50 -6.44
CA VAL A 81 20.98 17.30 -7.08
C VAL A 81 21.42 18.76 -7.07
N SER A 82 21.32 19.42 -8.21
CA SER A 82 21.71 20.82 -8.37
C SER A 82 20.72 21.57 -9.26
N TRP A 83 20.72 22.88 -9.15
CA TRP A 83 19.89 23.77 -9.97
C TRP A 83 20.74 24.79 -10.71
N LYS A 84 20.49 24.94 -12.00
CA LYS A 84 21.03 26.03 -12.82
C LYS A 84 19.86 26.80 -13.46
N GLY A 85 19.54 27.99 -12.90
CA GLY A 85 18.34 28.71 -13.30
C GLY A 85 17.07 27.87 -13.11
N ARG A 86 16.35 27.64 -14.19
CA ARG A 86 15.10 26.88 -14.26
C ARG A 86 15.28 25.36 -14.48
N THR A 87 16.51 24.88 -14.45
CA THR A 87 16.85 23.48 -14.73
C THR A 87 17.31 22.78 -13.46
N ILE A 88 16.61 21.72 -13.06
CA ILE A 88 17.11 20.73 -12.09
C ILE A 88 18.03 19.73 -12.80
N ARG A 89 19.13 19.38 -12.16
CA ARG A 89 20.09 18.37 -12.62
C ARG A 89 20.31 17.33 -11.55
N ILE A 90 20.23 16.09 -11.95
CA ILE A 90 20.42 14.92 -11.11
C ILE A 90 21.59 14.15 -11.67
N ARG A 91 22.62 13.99 -10.84
CA ARG A 91 23.76 13.15 -11.18
C ARG A 91 23.64 11.84 -10.39
N PRO A 92 23.58 10.69 -11.07
CA PRO A 92 23.68 9.40 -10.41
C PRO A 92 24.99 9.26 -9.62
N ALA A 93 24.98 8.51 -8.53
CA ALA A 93 26.18 8.20 -7.75
C ALA A 93 27.11 7.22 -8.46
N SER A 94 26.52 6.36 -9.30
CA SER A 94 27.20 5.39 -10.16
C SER A 94 26.65 5.49 -11.57
N PRO A 95 27.35 5.01 -12.60
CA PRO A 95 26.81 4.94 -13.95
C PRO A 95 25.44 4.26 -14.00
N LEU A 96 24.58 4.74 -14.87
CA LEU A 96 23.28 4.10 -15.13
C LEU A 96 23.51 2.65 -15.61
N HIS A 97 22.62 1.75 -15.25
CA HIS A 97 22.71 0.36 -15.70
C HIS A 97 22.67 0.28 -17.22
N PRO A 98 23.50 -0.55 -17.85
CA PRO A 98 23.41 -0.81 -19.29
C PRO A 98 22.08 -1.53 -19.62
N ASP A 99 21.71 -1.50 -20.88
CA ASP A 99 20.53 -2.20 -21.42
C ASP A 99 19.24 -1.98 -20.61
N THR A 100 19.06 -0.77 -20.07
CA THR A 100 17.98 -0.45 -19.15
C THR A 100 17.15 0.73 -19.66
N THR A 101 15.83 0.58 -19.64
CA THR A 101 14.90 1.71 -19.84
C THR A 101 14.57 2.37 -18.52
N TYR A 102 14.90 3.63 -18.41
CA TYR A 102 14.58 4.49 -17.27
C TYR A 102 13.29 5.25 -17.51
N TYR A 103 12.44 5.29 -16.51
CA TYR A 103 11.19 6.01 -16.50
C TYR A 103 11.19 7.05 -15.38
N VAL A 104 10.96 8.29 -15.73
CA VAL A 104 11.01 9.43 -14.82
C VAL A 104 9.63 10.02 -14.67
N ILE A 105 9.18 10.19 -13.45
CA ILE A 105 7.91 10.81 -13.09
C ILE A 105 8.19 12.04 -12.24
N LEU A 106 7.66 13.17 -12.64
CA LEU A 106 7.46 14.33 -11.80
C LEU A 106 5.99 14.39 -11.43
N ALA A 107 5.68 13.93 -10.22
CA ALA A 107 4.30 13.86 -9.73
C ALA A 107 3.64 15.24 -9.69
N GLY A 108 2.33 15.29 -9.88
CA GLY A 108 1.56 16.53 -9.84
C GLY A 108 1.69 17.30 -8.53
N GLY A 109 1.45 18.61 -8.58
CA GLY A 109 1.59 19.51 -7.44
C GLY A 109 2.96 20.22 -7.35
N TYR A 110 3.84 20.07 -8.36
CA TYR A 110 5.00 20.94 -8.49
C TYR A 110 4.53 22.37 -8.83
N ARG A 111 5.26 23.36 -8.33
CA ARG A 111 4.81 24.77 -8.39
C ARG A 111 5.97 25.73 -8.57
N ASP A 112 5.63 26.89 -9.16
CA ASP A 112 6.51 28.02 -9.30
C ASP A 112 6.80 28.76 -7.98
N ASN A 113 7.50 29.87 -8.06
CA ASN A 113 7.77 30.75 -6.93
C ASN A 113 6.56 31.62 -6.53
N HIS A 114 5.55 31.75 -7.39
CA HIS A 114 4.28 32.43 -7.12
C HIS A 114 3.24 31.52 -6.49
N ARG A 115 3.59 30.21 -6.28
CA ARG A 115 2.76 29.16 -5.69
C ARG A 115 1.66 28.62 -6.61
N VAL A 116 1.69 28.95 -7.91
CA VAL A 116 0.81 28.33 -8.89
C VAL A 116 1.30 26.90 -9.14
N ALA A 117 0.41 25.92 -8.98
CA ALA A 117 0.77 24.52 -9.08
C ALA A 117 0.27 23.91 -10.38
N ASN A 118 1.11 23.13 -11.04
CA ASN A 118 0.66 22.19 -12.04
C ASN A 118 0.10 20.94 -11.31
N LYS A 119 -1.13 20.56 -11.61
CA LYS A 119 -1.82 19.42 -10.98
C LYS A 119 -1.50 18.11 -11.70
N ASP A 120 -1.13 18.20 -12.97
CA ASP A 120 -0.83 17.04 -13.79
C ASP A 120 0.60 16.58 -13.54
N GLU A 121 0.81 15.28 -13.61
CA GLU A 121 2.16 14.74 -13.59
C GLU A 121 2.83 14.88 -14.96
N TYR A 122 4.16 14.95 -14.96
CA TYR A 122 4.96 14.91 -16.17
C TYR A 122 5.79 13.63 -16.19
N ARG A 123 5.74 12.89 -17.28
CA ARG A 123 6.42 11.60 -17.45
C ARG A 123 7.30 11.62 -18.69
N PHE A 124 8.47 10.98 -18.62
CA PHE A 124 9.30 10.70 -19.78
C PHE A 124 10.13 9.43 -19.54
N ALA A 125 10.55 8.81 -20.63
CA ALA A 125 11.42 7.65 -20.60
C ALA A 125 12.64 7.86 -21.49
N PHE A 126 13.75 7.16 -21.16
CA PHE A 126 14.92 7.05 -22.00
C PHE A 126 15.60 5.70 -21.74
N ALA A 127 16.44 5.24 -22.67
CA ALA A 127 17.10 3.95 -22.52
C ALA A 127 18.61 4.04 -22.78
N THR A 128 19.38 3.32 -21.98
CA THR A 128 20.80 3.06 -22.23
C THR A 128 20.97 1.97 -23.29
N SER A 129 19.97 1.13 -23.51
CA SER A 129 19.88 0.16 -24.61
C SER A 129 19.66 0.84 -25.96
N ALA A 130 19.80 0.06 -27.05
CA ALA A 130 19.57 0.54 -28.42
C ALA A 130 18.10 0.88 -28.74
N ALA A 131 17.14 0.44 -27.90
CA ALA A 131 15.73 0.72 -28.04
C ALA A 131 15.09 0.83 -26.64
N ILE A 132 13.98 1.56 -26.57
CA ILE A 132 13.17 1.64 -25.36
C ILE A 132 12.33 0.37 -25.23
N ASP A 133 12.22 -0.16 -24.02
CA ASP A 133 11.34 -1.30 -23.73
C ASP A 133 9.87 -0.93 -23.96
N SER A 134 9.14 -1.84 -24.61
CA SER A 134 7.75 -1.64 -24.99
C SER A 134 6.76 -2.51 -24.20
N GLY A 135 7.25 -3.28 -23.24
CA GLY A 135 6.40 -4.16 -22.43
C GLY A 135 5.43 -3.40 -21.55
N THR A 136 4.21 -3.93 -21.44
CA THR A 136 3.19 -3.36 -20.53
C THR A 136 2.48 -4.45 -19.74
N ILE A 137 2.13 -4.12 -18.50
CA ILE A 137 1.21 -4.92 -17.67
C ILE A 137 0.07 -3.99 -17.27
N SER A 138 -1.15 -4.38 -17.58
CA SER A 138 -2.34 -3.58 -17.29
C SER A 138 -3.48 -4.42 -16.75
N GLY A 139 -4.35 -3.77 -15.98
CA GLY A 139 -5.50 -4.38 -15.36
C GLY A 139 -6.26 -3.39 -14.51
N ARG A 140 -7.05 -3.91 -13.59
CA ARG A 140 -7.86 -3.10 -12.69
C ARG A 140 -7.65 -3.55 -11.23
N VAL A 141 -7.65 -2.60 -10.31
CA VAL A 141 -7.58 -2.87 -8.87
C VAL A 141 -8.97 -2.78 -8.27
N TYR A 142 -9.33 -3.81 -7.50
CA TYR A 142 -10.60 -3.90 -6.80
C TYR A 142 -10.38 -3.92 -5.29
N PHE A 143 -11.19 -3.16 -4.57
CA PHE A 143 -11.31 -3.19 -3.12
C PHE A 143 -12.77 -3.47 -2.75
N LYS A 144 -13.02 -4.45 -1.89
CA LYS A 144 -14.39 -4.88 -1.52
C LYS A 144 -15.28 -5.17 -2.74
N ARG A 145 -14.68 -5.74 -3.80
CA ARG A 145 -15.29 -6.11 -5.09
C ARG A 145 -15.67 -4.93 -6.01
N GLU A 146 -15.37 -3.70 -5.60
CA GLU A 146 -15.58 -2.49 -6.41
C GLU A 146 -14.24 -1.95 -6.90
N PRO A 147 -14.15 -1.36 -8.10
CA PRO A 147 -12.95 -0.69 -8.56
C PRO A 147 -12.57 0.44 -7.60
N THR A 148 -11.29 0.55 -7.24
CA THR A 148 -10.81 1.64 -6.38
C THR A 148 -9.99 2.64 -7.16
N SER A 149 -10.20 3.94 -6.91
CA SER A 149 -9.41 5.04 -7.49
C SER A 149 -8.25 5.49 -6.61
N LYS A 150 -7.93 4.74 -5.55
CA LYS A 150 -6.92 5.12 -4.55
C LYS A 150 -5.77 4.11 -4.44
N ALA A 151 -5.63 3.21 -5.40
CA ALA A 151 -4.57 2.22 -5.32
C ALA A 151 -3.28 2.71 -5.98
N VAL A 152 -2.17 2.25 -5.40
CA VAL A 152 -0.84 2.30 -5.98
C VAL A 152 -0.45 0.89 -6.40
N VAL A 153 0.07 0.74 -7.62
CA VAL A 153 0.50 -0.54 -8.18
C VAL A 153 2.00 -0.52 -8.38
N ARG A 154 2.70 -1.49 -7.82
CA ARG A 154 4.15 -1.67 -7.87
C ARG A 154 4.52 -2.92 -8.64
N CYS A 155 5.61 -2.83 -9.37
CA CYS A 155 6.16 -3.94 -10.14
C CYS A 155 7.62 -4.16 -9.74
N PHE A 156 8.00 -5.43 -9.59
CA PHE A 156 9.35 -5.85 -9.21
C PHE A 156 9.84 -6.87 -10.22
N VAL A 157 11.06 -6.68 -10.72
CA VAL A 157 11.72 -7.59 -11.65
C VAL A 157 12.34 -8.76 -10.90
N LEU A 158 12.14 -9.98 -11.37
CA LEU A 158 12.75 -11.19 -10.82
C LEU A 158 14.14 -11.42 -11.42
N PRO A 159 15.09 -12.04 -10.67
CA PRO A 159 14.92 -12.58 -9.32
C PRO A 159 14.93 -11.51 -8.22
N VAL A 160 14.25 -11.79 -7.12
CA VAL A 160 14.30 -10.98 -5.91
C VAL A 160 15.04 -11.74 -4.80
N ASP A 161 15.54 -11.01 -3.81
CA ASP A 161 16.30 -11.59 -2.69
C ASP A 161 15.43 -12.51 -1.80
N SER A 162 16.09 -13.43 -1.10
CA SER A 162 15.43 -14.27 -0.09
C SER A 162 14.91 -13.36 1.05
N GLY A 163 13.61 -13.45 1.34
CA GLY A 163 12.94 -12.56 2.31
C GLY A 163 12.33 -11.30 1.69
N PHE A 164 12.27 -11.23 0.36
CA PHE A 164 11.59 -10.16 -0.35
C PHE A 164 10.16 -9.93 0.16
N GLN A 165 9.88 -8.67 0.48
CA GLN A 165 8.54 -8.20 0.85
C GLN A 165 8.18 -6.99 -0.01
N PRO A 166 7.15 -7.07 -0.87
CA PRO A 166 6.73 -5.98 -1.75
C PRO A 166 6.44 -4.67 -1.02
N ALA A 167 5.92 -4.78 0.21
CA ALA A 167 5.60 -3.65 1.06
C ALA A 167 6.82 -2.78 1.43
N ALA A 168 7.99 -3.38 1.61
CA ALA A 168 9.22 -2.72 2.06
C ALA A 168 10.22 -2.47 0.93
N ALA A 169 10.09 -3.18 -0.20
CA ALA A 169 11.02 -3.11 -1.30
C ALA A 169 10.80 -1.84 -2.15
N ARG A 170 11.87 -1.36 -2.78
CA ARG A 170 11.78 -0.31 -3.80
C ARG A 170 11.33 -0.92 -5.12
N PRO A 171 10.24 -0.44 -5.72
CA PRO A 171 9.74 -1.01 -6.96
C PRO A 171 10.61 -0.63 -8.17
N ASP A 172 10.65 -1.50 -9.18
CA ASP A 172 11.23 -1.21 -10.48
C ASP A 172 10.31 -0.36 -11.36
N ARG A 173 9.00 -0.43 -11.10
CA ARG A 173 7.96 0.45 -11.68
C ARG A 173 6.85 0.68 -10.67
N GLU A 174 6.28 1.87 -10.70
CA GLU A 174 5.12 2.24 -9.88
C GLU A 174 4.15 3.09 -10.71
N THR A 175 2.87 2.91 -10.50
CA THR A 175 1.80 3.73 -11.07
C THR A 175 0.64 3.83 -10.10
N THR A 176 -0.20 4.84 -10.29
CA THR A 176 -1.49 4.96 -9.61
C THR A 176 -2.61 4.50 -10.53
N VAL A 177 -3.71 4.06 -9.97
CA VAL A 177 -4.92 3.77 -10.73
C VAL A 177 -5.65 5.05 -11.13
N ASP A 178 -6.44 4.98 -12.19
CA ASP A 178 -7.37 6.05 -12.58
C ASP A 178 -8.69 5.97 -11.77
N LYS A 179 -9.70 6.76 -12.20
CA LYS A 179 -11.03 6.81 -11.56
C LYS A 179 -11.82 5.52 -11.68
N GLU A 180 -11.57 4.77 -12.72
CA GLU A 180 -12.17 3.48 -13.05
C GLU A 180 -11.40 2.31 -12.42
N GLY A 181 -10.32 2.60 -11.67
CA GLY A 181 -9.45 1.62 -11.03
C GLY A 181 -8.45 0.97 -11.98
N GLU A 182 -8.31 1.47 -13.21
CA GLU A 182 -7.42 0.92 -14.21
C GLU A 182 -5.97 1.37 -13.97
N TYR A 183 -5.03 0.47 -14.24
CA TYR A 183 -3.60 0.76 -14.17
C TYR A 183 -2.86 0.25 -15.39
N GLU A 184 -1.76 0.91 -15.71
CA GLU A 184 -0.78 0.46 -16.68
C GLU A 184 0.64 0.70 -16.17
N LEU A 185 1.43 -0.38 -16.15
CA LEU A 185 2.86 -0.37 -15.92
C LEU A 185 3.55 -0.52 -17.27
N GLY A 186 4.21 0.54 -17.72
CA GLY A 186 4.85 0.58 -19.04
C GLY A 186 6.37 0.49 -18.98
N TYR A 187 7.00 0.47 -20.16
CA TYR A 187 8.44 0.46 -20.33
C TYR A 187 9.12 -0.74 -19.65
N LEU A 188 8.47 -1.90 -19.70
CA LEU A 188 8.97 -3.14 -19.10
C LEU A 188 9.76 -3.95 -20.13
N PRO A 189 10.89 -4.56 -19.74
CA PRO A 189 11.64 -5.45 -20.61
C PRO A 189 10.80 -6.66 -21.01
N THR A 190 11.04 -7.16 -22.24
CA THR A 190 10.33 -8.28 -22.82
C THR A 190 11.21 -9.52 -23.02
N VAL A 191 12.46 -9.47 -22.59
CA VAL A 191 13.45 -10.55 -22.75
C VAL A 191 14.00 -10.96 -21.39
N GLY A 192 13.77 -12.21 -21.02
CA GLY A 192 14.41 -12.84 -19.85
C GLY A 192 13.73 -12.60 -18.51
N ASP A 193 12.90 -11.57 -18.37
CA ASP A 193 12.39 -11.16 -17.09
C ASP A 193 10.99 -11.69 -16.78
N ALA A 194 10.73 -11.86 -15.49
CA ALA A 194 9.40 -12.09 -14.94
C ALA A 194 9.14 -11.04 -13.84
N PHE A 195 7.88 -10.74 -13.61
CA PHE A 195 7.47 -9.63 -12.77
C PHE A 195 6.54 -10.09 -11.66
N ILE A 196 6.81 -9.60 -10.45
CA ILE A 196 5.84 -9.58 -9.35
C ILE A 196 5.09 -8.25 -9.45
N VAL A 197 3.76 -8.29 -9.43
CA VAL A 197 2.91 -7.10 -9.38
C VAL A 197 2.15 -7.11 -8.07
N TRP A 198 2.23 -6.02 -7.33
CA TRP A 198 1.62 -5.85 -6.02
C TRP A 198 0.92 -4.50 -5.95
N ALA A 199 -0.26 -4.46 -5.31
CA ALA A 199 -1.03 -3.24 -5.16
C ALA A 199 -1.46 -3.05 -3.70
N PHE A 200 -1.64 -1.79 -3.32
CA PHE A 200 -2.23 -1.41 -2.03
C PHE A 200 -3.17 -0.22 -2.20
N GLU A 201 -4.13 -0.07 -1.29
CA GLU A 201 -4.98 1.11 -1.22
C GLU A 201 -4.25 2.21 -0.44
N ASP A 202 -3.87 3.27 -1.12
CA ASP A 202 -3.30 4.47 -0.52
C ASP A 202 -4.44 5.39 -0.03
N ALA A 203 -5.06 5.01 1.09
CA ALA A 203 -6.23 5.69 1.62
C ALA A 203 -5.95 7.14 2.02
N ASN A 204 -4.73 7.43 2.48
CA ASN A 204 -4.28 8.75 2.94
C ASN A 204 -3.52 9.56 1.87
N GLN A 205 -3.31 8.98 0.68
CA GLN A 205 -2.65 9.60 -0.49
C GLN A 205 -1.22 10.08 -0.21
N ASN A 206 -0.47 9.31 0.58
CA ASN A 206 0.92 9.62 0.90
C ASN A 206 1.95 8.85 0.04
N GLY A 207 1.49 7.91 -0.80
CA GLY A 207 2.32 7.06 -1.66
C GLY A 207 3.06 5.94 -0.90
N MET A 208 2.74 5.73 0.38
CA MET A 208 3.41 4.73 1.23
C MET A 208 2.38 3.77 1.82
N TYR A 209 2.68 2.49 1.74
CA TYR A 209 1.85 1.45 2.36
C TYR A 209 1.97 1.46 3.89
N ALA A 210 0.84 1.44 4.58
CA ALA A 210 0.75 1.34 6.03
C ALA A 210 0.23 -0.06 6.45
N PRO A 211 1.13 -0.99 6.85
CA PRO A 211 0.75 -2.35 7.24
C PRO A 211 -0.30 -2.37 8.35
N GLY A 212 -1.31 -3.23 8.21
CA GLY A 212 -2.38 -3.41 9.19
C GLY A 212 -3.50 -2.36 9.14
N SER A 213 -3.33 -1.27 8.38
CA SER A 213 -4.36 -0.24 8.19
C SER A 213 -4.80 -0.08 6.73
N GLU A 214 -3.95 -0.40 5.78
CA GLU A 214 -4.26 -0.32 4.36
C GLU A 214 -4.36 -1.71 3.74
N ALA A 215 -5.30 -1.87 2.84
CA ALA A 215 -5.53 -3.08 2.08
C ALA A 215 -4.42 -3.28 1.05
N ALA A 216 -3.98 -4.52 0.87
CA ALA A 216 -2.96 -4.83 -0.14
C ALA A 216 -3.09 -6.27 -0.65
N GLN A 217 -2.57 -6.51 -1.86
CA GLN A 217 -2.45 -7.86 -2.42
C GLN A 217 -1.44 -7.90 -3.56
N GLN A 218 -0.84 -9.06 -3.74
CA GLN A 218 -0.01 -9.41 -4.88
C GLN A 218 -0.85 -10.20 -5.91
N LEU A 219 -0.53 -10.06 -7.19
CA LEU A 219 -1.04 -11.02 -8.18
C LEU A 219 -0.57 -12.44 -7.82
N PRO A 220 -1.46 -13.44 -7.90
CA PRO A 220 -1.12 -14.82 -7.53
C PRO A 220 0.01 -15.40 -8.40
N ASP A 221 0.07 -14.99 -9.67
CA ASP A 221 1.05 -15.48 -10.62
C ASP A 221 2.06 -14.39 -10.99
N THR A 222 3.30 -14.80 -11.23
CA THR A 222 4.29 -13.93 -11.85
C THR A 222 3.92 -13.68 -13.32
N VAL A 223 4.12 -12.43 -13.76
CA VAL A 223 3.85 -12.04 -15.14
C VAL A 223 5.13 -12.17 -15.95
N ARG A 224 5.08 -12.82 -17.11
CA ARG A 224 6.17 -12.87 -18.09
C ARG A 224 5.76 -12.15 -19.36
N LEU A 225 6.61 -11.25 -19.83
CA LEU A 225 6.47 -10.60 -21.12
C LEU A 225 7.45 -11.23 -22.12
N MET A 226 7.09 -11.23 -23.39
CA MET A 226 7.93 -11.76 -24.45
C MET A 226 7.90 -10.81 -25.65
N PRO A 227 8.94 -10.77 -26.52
CA PRO A 227 8.94 -9.89 -27.68
C PRO A 227 7.73 -10.05 -28.61
N ASN A 228 7.21 -11.27 -28.72
CA ASN A 228 5.99 -11.58 -29.49
C ASN A 228 4.68 -11.41 -28.68
N ARG A 229 4.77 -11.18 -27.38
CA ARG A 229 3.65 -10.89 -26.45
C ARG A 229 4.08 -9.84 -25.43
N PRO A 230 4.33 -8.59 -25.86
CA PRO A 230 4.86 -7.54 -24.97
C PRO A 230 3.80 -6.97 -24.01
N HIS A 231 2.52 -7.33 -24.17
CA HIS A 231 1.43 -6.78 -23.37
C HIS A 231 0.71 -7.88 -22.59
N ALA A 232 0.70 -7.76 -21.27
CA ALA A 232 -0.10 -8.59 -20.39
C ALA A 232 -1.29 -7.76 -19.88
N ARG A 233 -2.48 -8.05 -20.42
CA ARG A 233 -3.72 -7.34 -20.09
C ARG A 233 -4.55 -8.12 -19.08
N GLU A 234 -5.58 -7.46 -18.50
CA GLU A 234 -6.54 -8.05 -17.57
C GLU A 234 -5.88 -8.68 -16.33
N ARG A 235 -4.77 -8.09 -15.88
CA ARG A 235 -4.09 -8.49 -14.66
C ARG A 235 -4.75 -7.81 -13.47
N ASN A 236 -5.97 -8.23 -13.17
CA ASN A 236 -6.78 -7.66 -12.10
C ASN A 236 -6.27 -8.06 -10.73
N ILE A 237 -6.23 -7.10 -9.80
CA ILE A 237 -5.77 -7.29 -8.43
C ILE A 237 -6.93 -7.01 -7.49
N PHE A 238 -7.26 -7.98 -6.64
CA PHE A 238 -8.28 -7.85 -5.62
C PHE A 238 -7.60 -7.65 -4.28
N ILE A 239 -7.43 -6.40 -3.85
CA ILE A 239 -6.76 -6.08 -2.59
C ILE A 239 -7.64 -6.46 -1.40
N ILE A 240 -7.02 -6.98 -0.35
CA ILE A 240 -7.68 -7.53 0.83
C ILE A 240 -7.56 -6.53 1.99
N ASP A 241 -8.70 -6.21 2.61
CA ASP A 241 -8.74 -5.40 3.83
C ASP A 241 -8.12 -6.20 5.00
N PRO A 242 -7.05 -5.73 5.64
CA PRO A 242 -6.43 -6.44 6.75
C PRO A 242 -7.37 -6.63 7.96
N ASN A 243 -8.46 -5.86 8.01
CA ASN A 243 -9.49 -5.97 9.04
C ASN A 243 -10.72 -6.77 8.59
N GLU A 244 -10.72 -7.33 7.37
CA GLU A 244 -11.83 -8.16 6.91
C GLU A 244 -11.90 -9.43 7.75
N PRO A 245 -13.05 -9.73 8.38
CA PRO A 245 -13.17 -10.88 9.27
C PRO A 245 -13.08 -12.19 8.49
N ALA A 246 -12.34 -13.13 9.06
CA ALA A 246 -12.28 -14.51 8.60
C ALA A 246 -13.48 -15.32 9.08
N GLN A 247 -13.73 -16.44 8.42
CA GLN A 247 -14.75 -17.42 8.78
C GLN A 247 -14.09 -18.80 9.02
N VAL A 248 -14.57 -19.51 10.05
CA VAL A 248 -14.11 -20.86 10.36
C VAL A 248 -15.32 -21.75 10.58
N ALA A 249 -15.35 -22.91 9.94
CA ALA A 249 -16.41 -23.88 10.13
C ALA A 249 -15.84 -25.31 10.20
N GLY A 250 -16.53 -26.18 10.89
CA GLY A 250 -16.14 -27.59 11.02
C GLY A 250 -17.24 -28.44 11.61
N VAL A 251 -16.89 -29.69 11.89
CA VAL A 251 -17.82 -30.67 12.48
C VAL A 251 -17.13 -31.29 13.69
N VAL A 252 -17.86 -31.41 14.81
CA VAL A 252 -17.45 -32.18 16.00
C VAL A 252 -18.35 -33.35 16.14
N VAL A 253 -17.77 -34.53 16.23
CA VAL A 253 -18.49 -35.77 16.56
C VAL A 253 -18.31 -36.06 18.06
N ASN A 254 -19.37 -35.86 18.83
CA ASN A 254 -19.35 -36.12 20.27
C ASN A 254 -19.42 -37.63 20.56
N ARG A 255 -18.37 -38.18 21.17
CA ARG A 255 -18.27 -39.58 21.65
C ARG A 255 -18.01 -39.63 23.14
N SER A 256 -18.16 -38.50 23.86
CA SER A 256 -17.82 -38.37 25.27
C SER A 256 -18.77 -39.14 26.24
N GLY A 257 -19.91 -39.59 25.72
CA GLY A 257 -20.98 -40.16 26.56
C GLY A 257 -21.87 -39.12 27.22
N LEU A 258 -21.63 -37.82 27.00
CA LEU A 258 -22.44 -36.69 27.50
C LEU A 258 -23.30 -36.10 26.39
N ASP A 259 -24.09 -36.93 25.72
CA ASP A 259 -24.84 -36.55 24.49
C ASP A 259 -25.97 -35.54 24.73
N THR A 260 -26.37 -35.37 25.99
CA THR A 260 -27.43 -34.41 26.37
C THR A 260 -26.94 -32.98 26.55
N LEU A 261 -25.62 -32.80 26.61
CA LEU A 261 -25.00 -31.47 26.76
C LEU A 261 -24.51 -30.92 25.40
N ALA A 262 -24.59 -29.64 25.26
CA ALA A 262 -24.09 -28.99 24.06
C ALA A 262 -22.56 -29.03 24.01
N VAL A 263 -22.03 -29.28 22.80
CA VAL A 263 -20.60 -29.13 22.54
C VAL A 263 -20.28 -27.68 22.22
N SER A 264 -19.35 -27.12 22.97
CA SER A 264 -18.80 -25.79 22.75
C SER A 264 -17.51 -25.87 21.96
N VAL A 265 -17.25 -24.85 21.10
CA VAL A 265 -16.00 -24.75 20.36
C VAL A 265 -15.43 -23.33 20.61
N GLY A 266 -14.18 -23.29 21.06
CA GLY A 266 -13.48 -22.05 21.38
C GLY A 266 -12.24 -21.83 20.52
N LEU A 267 -12.02 -20.58 20.08
CA LEU A 267 -10.79 -20.12 19.47
C LEU A 267 -10.00 -19.28 20.48
N TYR A 268 -8.75 -19.61 20.66
CA TYR A 268 -7.84 -19.02 21.64
C TYR A 268 -6.68 -18.33 20.89
N ALA A 269 -6.55 -17.02 21.02
CA ALA A 269 -5.49 -16.26 20.36
C ALA A 269 -4.12 -16.39 21.06
N ASP A 270 -4.12 -16.84 22.33
CA ASP A 270 -2.90 -17.05 23.10
C ASP A 270 -2.90 -18.52 23.61
N SER A 271 -1.70 -19.09 23.73
CA SER A 271 -1.54 -20.48 24.22
C SER A 271 -1.90 -20.68 25.71
N ALA A 272 -2.10 -19.59 26.45
CA ALA A 272 -2.63 -19.63 27.80
C ALA A 272 -4.16 -19.78 27.74
N ILE A 273 -4.66 -21.02 27.95
CA ILE A 273 -6.07 -21.40 27.88
C ILE A 273 -6.84 -20.87 29.11
N SER A 274 -6.96 -19.54 29.21
CA SER A 274 -7.71 -18.91 30.32
C SER A 274 -9.14 -18.56 29.93
N ALA A 275 -9.37 -18.15 28.69
CA ALA A 275 -10.69 -17.89 28.10
C ALA A 275 -10.60 -17.85 26.57
N PRO A 276 -11.60 -18.35 25.84
CA PRO A 276 -11.61 -18.27 24.39
C PRO A 276 -11.80 -16.83 23.92
N SER A 277 -11.08 -16.43 22.86
CA SER A 277 -11.29 -15.16 22.18
C SER A 277 -12.62 -15.13 21.43
N TYR A 278 -13.04 -16.30 20.95
CA TYR A 278 -14.34 -16.54 20.29
C TYR A 278 -14.89 -17.87 20.75
N LEU A 279 -16.19 -17.93 21.01
CA LEU A 279 -16.89 -19.12 21.45
C LEU A 279 -18.15 -19.32 20.61
N THR A 280 -18.42 -20.54 20.19
CA THR A 280 -19.67 -20.95 19.55
C THR A 280 -20.08 -22.33 20.06
N SER A 281 -21.31 -22.75 19.78
CA SER A 281 -21.79 -24.11 20.08
C SER A 281 -22.07 -24.84 18.78
N CYS A 282 -21.88 -26.14 18.80
CA CYS A 282 -22.31 -27.01 17.70
C CYS A 282 -23.84 -27.07 17.63
N ASP A 283 -24.37 -27.22 16.42
CA ASP A 283 -25.76 -27.57 16.21
C ASP A 283 -26.04 -29.05 16.50
N THR A 284 -27.27 -29.49 16.30
CA THR A 284 -27.70 -30.86 16.54
C THR A 284 -27.01 -31.89 15.63
N THR A 285 -26.33 -31.47 14.59
CA THR A 285 -25.56 -32.34 13.68
C THR A 285 -24.07 -32.28 13.95
N GLY A 286 -23.65 -31.51 14.96
CA GLY A 286 -22.27 -31.32 15.33
C GLY A 286 -21.54 -30.26 14.52
N VAL A 287 -22.23 -29.49 13.66
CA VAL A 287 -21.64 -28.43 12.85
C VAL A 287 -21.47 -27.17 13.71
N PHE A 288 -20.33 -26.55 13.59
CA PHE A 288 -20.06 -25.24 14.18
C PHE A 288 -19.57 -24.23 13.12
N GLU A 289 -19.81 -22.96 13.37
CA GLU A 289 -19.35 -21.87 12.52
C GLU A 289 -19.01 -20.63 13.37
N PHE A 290 -17.89 -20.00 13.03
CA PHE A 290 -17.53 -18.65 13.44
C PHE A 290 -17.62 -17.74 12.22
N GLY A 291 -18.64 -16.88 12.17
CA GLY A 291 -18.93 -16.02 11.03
C GLY A 291 -18.05 -14.76 10.96
N SER A 292 -17.38 -14.39 12.06
CA SER A 292 -16.59 -13.14 12.12
C SER A 292 -15.45 -13.29 13.14
N VAL A 293 -14.27 -13.66 12.65
CA VAL A 293 -13.05 -13.82 13.45
C VAL A 293 -11.99 -12.90 12.92
N LYS A 294 -11.31 -12.17 13.79
CA LYS A 294 -10.16 -11.36 13.39
C LYS A 294 -9.06 -12.27 12.81
N ALA A 295 -8.42 -11.82 11.73
CA ALA A 295 -7.28 -12.55 11.18
C ALA A 295 -6.17 -12.70 12.21
N GLY A 296 -5.51 -13.87 12.22
CA GLY A 296 -4.47 -14.18 13.19
C GLY A 296 -4.27 -15.67 13.41
N ALA A 297 -3.42 -16.00 14.37
CA ALA A 297 -3.15 -17.37 14.78
C ALA A 297 -4.03 -17.75 15.98
N TYR A 298 -4.64 -18.94 15.93
CA TYR A 298 -5.53 -19.45 16.97
C TYR A 298 -5.27 -20.93 17.23
N ALA A 299 -5.41 -21.32 18.50
CA ALA A 299 -5.66 -22.71 18.87
C ALA A 299 -7.18 -22.94 18.94
N LEU A 300 -7.68 -24.07 18.47
CA LEU A 300 -9.09 -24.42 18.54
C LEU A 300 -9.28 -25.61 19.47
N PHE A 301 -10.24 -25.48 20.37
CA PHE A 301 -10.69 -26.55 21.27
C PHE A 301 -12.18 -26.78 21.13
N ALA A 302 -12.58 -28.05 21.11
CA ALA A 302 -13.96 -28.50 21.28
C ALA A 302 -14.12 -29.19 22.64
N PHE A 303 -15.16 -28.86 23.38
CA PHE A 303 -15.37 -29.39 24.72
C PHE A 303 -16.85 -29.42 25.10
N VAL A 304 -17.18 -30.29 26.08
CA VAL A 304 -18.48 -30.27 26.76
C VAL A 304 -18.33 -29.47 28.04
N ASP A 305 -18.96 -28.29 28.07
CA ASP A 305 -18.91 -27.37 29.20
C ASP A 305 -19.92 -27.82 30.30
N VAL A 306 -19.47 -28.63 31.21
CA VAL A 306 -20.31 -29.23 32.28
C VAL A 306 -20.61 -28.17 33.35
N VAL A 307 -19.64 -27.35 33.71
CA VAL A 307 -19.77 -26.34 34.77
C VAL A 307 -20.24 -24.97 34.25
N ARG A 308 -20.31 -24.77 32.95
CA ARG A 308 -20.76 -23.56 32.28
C ARG A 308 -19.85 -22.36 32.55
N ASP A 309 -18.55 -22.58 32.57
CA ASP A 309 -17.53 -21.54 32.70
C ASP A 309 -16.92 -21.11 31.34
N SER A 310 -17.36 -21.78 30.26
CA SER A 310 -16.93 -21.52 28.88
C SER A 310 -15.45 -21.86 28.60
N VAL A 311 -14.86 -22.71 29.40
CA VAL A 311 -13.48 -23.17 29.27
C VAL A 311 -13.42 -24.69 29.34
N CYS A 312 -12.50 -25.30 28.59
CA CYS A 312 -12.18 -26.70 28.78
C CYS A 312 -11.44 -26.86 30.13
N GLY A 313 -12.06 -27.49 31.09
CA GLY A 313 -11.58 -27.53 32.45
C GLY A 313 -11.86 -28.85 33.19
N SER A 314 -12.25 -28.71 34.45
CA SER A 314 -12.59 -29.82 35.31
C SER A 314 -13.77 -29.46 36.20
N TYR A 315 -14.51 -30.50 36.67
CA TYR A 315 -15.69 -30.32 37.48
C TYR A 315 -15.73 -31.36 38.62
N PRO A 316 -16.49 -31.12 39.70
CA PRO A 316 -16.70 -32.11 40.75
C PRO A 316 -17.33 -33.40 40.17
N CYS A 317 -16.73 -34.57 40.43
CA CYS A 317 -17.24 -35.83 39.89
C CYS A 317 -18.63 -36.14 40.40
N PRO A 318 -19.59 -36.59 39.56
CA PRO A 318 -20.95 -36.90 40.00
C PRO A 318 -21.04 -38.02 41.04
N GLU A 319 -20.10 -38.96 41.03
CA GLU A 319 -20.09 -40.12 41.93
C GLU A 319 -19.43 -39.80 43.30
N ASP A 320 -18.51 -38.81 43.29
CA ASP A 320 -17.80 -38.37 44.50
C ASP A 320 -17.37 -36.92 44.37
N SER A 321 -18.08 -36.02 45.01
CA SER A 321 -17.83 -34.57 44.95
C SER A 321 -16.50 -34.14 45.57
N SER A 322 -15.78 -35.03 46.26
CA SER A 322 -14.43 -34.77 46.75
C SER A 322 -13.35 -34.95 45.68
N ARG A 323 -13.70 -35.55 44.53
CA ARG A 323 -12.83 -35.78 43.39
C ARG A 323 -13.15 -34.77 42.27
N THR A 324 -12.16 -34.50 41.44
CA THR A 324 -12.30 -33.63 40.26
C THR A 324 -12.25 -34.50 39.00
N CYS A 325 -13.26 -34.43 38.16
CA CYS A 325 -13.32 -35.02 36.83
C CYS A 325 -12.91 -34.00 35.77
N ALA A 326 -12.20 -34.46 34.74
CA ALA A 326 -11.90 -33.64 33.58
C ALA A 326 -13.12 -33.53 32.67
N GLU A 327 -13.37 -32.35 32.12
CA GLU A 327 -14.34 -32.19 31.04
C GLU A 327 -13.84 -32.85 29.76
N PRO A 328 -14.73 -33.51 28.98
CA PRO A 328 -14.36 -33.97 27.64
C PRO A 328 -13.88 -32.77 26.79
N CYS A 329 -12.64 -32.84 26.33
CA CYS A 329 -11.99 -31.76 25.59
C CYS A 329 -11.05 -32.35 24.53
N THR A 330 -11.06 -31.74 23.34
CA THR A 330 -10.12 -32.08 22.27
C THR A 330 -9.61 -30.83 21.62
N GLN A 331 -8.32 -30.80 21.32
CA GLN A 331 -7.67 -29.71 20.58
C GLN A 331 -7.53 -30.09 19.11
N TYR A 332 -7.77 -29.14 18.21
CA TYR A 332 -7.39 -29.31 16.81
C TYR A 332 -5.86 -29.41 16.71
N PRO A 333 -5.32 -30.38 15.95
CA PRO A 333 -3.89 -30.75 16.02
C PRO A 333 -2.94 -29.57 15.68
N ASP A 334 -3.36 -28.71 14.77
CA ASP A 334 -2.54 -27.62 14.24
C ASP A 334 -3.03 -26.24 14.70
N SER A 335 -2.12 -25.30 14.78
CA SER A 335 -2.50 -23.88 14.93
C SER A 335 -3.16 -23.37 13.65
N LEU A 336 -4.31 -22.73 13.79
CA LEU A 336 -5.06 -22.16 12.68
C LEU A 336 -4.52 -20.78 12.37
N PHE A 337 -4.04 -20.57 11.15
CA PHE A 337 -3.72 -19.25 10.63
C PHE A 337 -4.87 -18.75 9.77
N LEU A 338 -5.60 -17.76 10.27
CA LEU A 338 -6.74 -17.18 9.59
C LEU A 338 -6.31 -15.92 8.85
N GLU A 339 -6.47 -15.93 7.53
CA GLU A 339 -6.21 -14.78 6.68
C GLU A 339 -7.42 -13.84 6.67
N PRO A 340 -7.21 -12.51 6.47
CA PRO A 340 -8.31 -11.55 6.32
C PRO A 340 -9.26 -11.97 5.19
N GLY A 341 -10.58 -11.97 5.46
CA GLY A 341 -11.59 -12.40 4.49
C GLY A 341 -11.58 -13.89 4.13
N GLY A 342 -10.67 -14.67 4.74
CA GLY A 342 -10.50 -16.09 4.48
C GLY A 342 -11.66 -16.94 5.00
N ARG A 343 -11.93 -18.06 4.33
CA ARG A 343 -12.89 -19.09 4.77
C ARG A 343 -12.15 -20.41 4.97
N THR A 344 -12.06 -20.82 6.22
CA THR A 344 -11.38 -22.07 6.61
C THR A 344 -12.42 -23.14 6.98
N ARG A 345 -12.36 -24.28 6.31
CA ARG A 345 -13.15 -25.44 6.69
C ARG A 345 -12.22 -26.49 7.27
N LEU A 346 -12.50 -26.90 8.49
CA LEU A 346 -11.71 -27.86 9.23
C LEU A 346 -12.18 -29.28 8.99
N ASP A 347 -11.26 -30.22 9.15
CA ASP A 347 -11.58 -31.63 9.22
C ASP A 347 -12.41 -31.96 10.48
N THR A 348 -13.06 -33.13 10.48
CA THR A 348 -13.90 -33.56 11.60
C THR A 348 -13.06 -33.76 12.84
N LEU A 349 -13.47 -33.13 13.95
CA LEU A 349 -12.93 -33.39 15.29
C LEU A 349 -13.75 -34.45 16.00
N TYR A 350 -13.05 -35.27 16.76
CA TYR A 350 -13.68 -36.29 17.62
C TYR A 350 -13.47 -35.94 19.08
N LEU A 351 -14.56 -35.78 19.80
CA LEU A 351 -14.54 -35.52 21.24
C LEU A 351 -14.74 -36.83 22.00
N GLU A 352 -13.65 -37.37 22.52
CA GLU A 352 -13.64 -38.64 23.23
C GLU A 352 -13.90 -38.43 24.73
N PRO A 353 -14.27 -39.48 25.47
CA PRO A 353 -14.33 -39.44 26.93
C PRO A 353 -12.99 -38.98 27.52
N PRO A 354 -12.99 -38.26 28.66
CA PRO A 354 -11.74 -37.93 29.33
C PRO A 354 -10.99 -39.22 29.73
N VAL A 355 -9.69 -39.21 29.53
CA VAL A 355 -8.83 -40.31 29.97
C VAL A 355 -8.74 -40.26 31.51
N GLU A 356 -9.10 -41.36 32.22
CA GLU A 356 -9.06 -41.46 33.69
C GLU A 356 -7.64 -41.25 34.26
#